data_cd0fe7661d6a3091b727407f49aa6fc9
#
_entry.id   cd0fe7661d6a3091b727407f49aa6fc9
#
_cell.length_a   1.000
_cell.length_b   1.000
_cell.length_c   1.000
_cell.angle_alpha   90.00
_cell.angle_beta   90.00
_cell.angle_gamma   90.00
#
_symmetry.space_group_name_H-M   'P 1'
#
loop_
_entity.id
_entity.type
_entity.pdbx_description
1 polymer ?
#
loop_
_entity_poly.entity_id
_entity_poly.type
_entity_poly.pdbx_seq_one_letter_code
_entity_poly.pdbx_strand_id
1 'polypeptide(L)'
;MSYETILTENIDDVRLITMNRPERLNAWTWKMGGELNAAVQAANADDDVNAMVLTGAGRGFCAGADIEAVFKAQADGEDVREGGGAGDWVNLMRQSKPIVAAINGPAIGLGVTQVLPMDYLVASESAKISVRFVKMGLVPELASSYFLTARLGFGVASELMLTGKMLSGQEALDIGLVDKVTTDDALLDEACTIARAMGEN
;
A
#
# COMPACT_ATOMS: atom_id res chain seq x y z
N MET A 1 1.01 -21.23 2.94
CA MET A 1 2.22 -20.88 2.14
C MET A 1 3.16 -20.12 3.03
N SER A 2 4.47 -20.28 2.92
CA SER A 2 5.42 -19.43 3.67
C SER A 2 5.91 -18.34 2.72
N TYR A 3 5.81 -17.09 3.16
CA TYR A 3 6.33 -15.91 2.47
C TYR A 3 7.64 -15.49 3.10
N GLU A 4 8.49 -14.76 2.37
CA GLU A 4 9.79 -14.30 2.87
C GLU A 4 9.77 -12.80 3.21
N THR A 5 8.99 -12.01 2.46
CA THR A 5 8.97 -10.55 2.56
C THR A 5 7.68 -10.00 3.14
N ILE A 6 6.69 -10.86 3.39
CA ILE A 6 5.43 -10.51 4.04
C ILE A 6 5.07 -11.54 5.11
N LEU A 7 4.18 -11.17 6.02
CA LEU A 7 3.50 -12.07 6.96
C LEU A 7 2.00 -12.05 6.67
N THR A 8 1.32 -13.16 6.95
CA THR A 8 -0.14 -13.23 6.86
C THR A 8 -0.70 -13.96 8.08
N GLU A 9 -1.74 -13.40 8.67
CA GLU A 9 -2.50 -14.02 9.75
C GLU A 9 -3.98 -13.67 9.62
N ASN A 10 -4.86 -14.42 10.28
CA ASN A 10 -6.26 -14.08 10.38
C ASN A 10 -6.53 -13.47 11.76
N ILE A 11 -7.22 -12.35 11.77
CA ILE A 11 -7.83 -11.74 12.95
C ILE A 11 -9.34 -11.90 12.77
N ASP A 12 -9.90 -12.95 13.35
CA ASP A 12 -11.24 -13.45 13.07
C ASP A 12 -11.41 -13.72 11.55
N ASP A 13 -12.32 -13.03 10.89
CA ASP A 13 -12.64 -13.12 9.46
C ASP A 13 -11.87 -12.10 8.58
N VAL A 14 -10.92 -11.37 9.16
CA VAL A 14 -10.08 -10.41 8.43
C VAL A 14 -8.68 -10.99 8.20
N ARG A 15 -8.23 -11.06 6.96
CA ARG A 15 -6.84 -11.39 6.62
C ARG A 15 -5.95 -10.17 6.79
N LEU A 16 -5.09 -10.20 7.81
CA LEU A 16 -4.01 -9.24 7.95
C LEU A 16 -2.82 -9.65 7.07
N ILE A 17 -2.37 -8.73 6.21
CA ILE A 17 -1.18 -8.87 5.37
C ILE A 17 -0.18 -7.80 5.83
N THR A 18 1.00 -8.20 6.29
CA THR A 18 2.02 -7.29 6.82
C THR A 18 3.27 -7.34 5.93
N MET A 19 3.64 -6.23 5.30
CA MET A 19 4.94 -6.11 4.63
C MET A 19 6.04 -6.23 5.68
N ASN A 20 7.01 -7.14 5.51
CA ASN A 20 7.95 -7.55 6.56
C ASN A 20 9.41 -7.46 6.12
N ARG A 21 9.85 -6.23 5.83
CA ARG A 21 11.26 -5.84 5.65
C ARG A 21 11.54 -4.57 6.48
N PRO A 22 11.31 -4.60 7.83
CA PRO A 22 11.34 -3.40 8.67
C PRO A 22 12.69 -2.69 8.67
N GLU A 23 13.80 -3.42 8.49
CA GLU A 23 15.16 -2.89 8.38
C GLU A 23 15.37 -2.01 7.13
N ARG A 24 14.53 -2.17 6.11
CA ARG A 24 14.47 -1.37 4.88
C ARG A 24 13.21 -0.50 4.80
N LEU A 25 12.53 -0.26 5.92
CA LEU A 25 11.23 0.44 5.96
C LEU A 25 10.23 -0.15 4.95
N ASN A 26 10.23 -1.47 4.83
CA ASN A 26 9.37 -2.22 3.91
C ASN A 26 9.48 -1.76 2.45
N ALA A 27 10.68 -1.35 2.01
CA ALA A 27 10.94 -1.00 0.61
C ALA A 27 10.56 -2.17 -0.30
N TRP A 28 9.76 -1.83 -1.32
CA TRP A 28 9.12 -2.80 -2.20
C TRP A 28 10.12 -3.44 -3.16
N THR A 29 10.00 -4.74 -3.34
CA THR A 29 10.75 -5.53 -4.33
C THR A 29 9.80 -6.32 -5.21
N TRP A 30 10.27 -6.81 -6.37
CA TRP A 30 9.49 -7.68 -7.23
C TRP A 30 8.99 -8.93 -6.51
N LYS A 31 9.83 -9.51 -5.62
CA LYS A 31 9.45 -10.63 -4.76
C LYS A 31 8.29 -10.27 -3.84
N MET A 32 8.38 -9.14 -3.14
CA MET A 32 7.29 -8.65 -2.28
C MET A 32 6.01 -8.44 -3.08
N GLY A 33 6.10 -7.85 -4.27
CA GLY A 33 4.94 -7.67 -5.15
C GLY A 33 4.28 -8.99 -5.54
N GLY A 34 5.07 -10.01 -5.88
CA GLY A 34 4.56 -11.36 -6.17
C GLY A 34 3.92 -12.01 -4.95
N GLU A 35 4.52 -11.87 -3.77
CA GLU A 35 3.98 -12.42 -2.52
C GLU A 35 2.69 -11.71 -2.08
N LEU A 36 2.62 -10.37 -2.21
CA LEU A 36 1.39 -9.61 -1.96
C LEU A 36 0.25 -10.04 -2.89
N ASN A 37 0.55 -10.19 -4.19
CA ASN A 37 -0.43 -10.67 -5.16
C ASN A 37 -0.95 -12.07 -4.78
N ALA A 38 -0.06 -13.01 -4.45
CA ALA A 38 -0.42 -14.35 -4.03
C ALA A 38 -1.25 -14.37 -2.73
N ALA A 39 -0.89 -13.51 -1.76
CA ALA A 39 -1.60 -13.41 -0.48
C ALA A 39 -3.02 -12.88 -0.66
N VAL A 40 -3.21 -11.86 -1.50
CA VAL A 40 -4.55 -11.32 -1.83
C VAL A 40 -5.40 -12.37 -2.57
N GLN A 41 -4.82 -13.07 -3.55
CA GLN A 41 -5.53 -14.13 -4.25
C GLN A 41 -5.94 -15.27 -3.30
N ALA A 42 -5.04 -15.66 -2.39
CA ALA A 42 -5.35 -16.68 -1.40
C ALA A 42 -6.47 -16.24 -0.43
N ALA A 43 -6.47 -14.97 -0.01
CA ALA A 43 -7.55 -14.41 0.82
C ALA A 43 -8.89 -14.34 0.07
N ASN A 44 -8.87 -14.01 -1.21
CA ASN A 44 -10.07 -14.01 -2.05
C ASN A 44 -10.68 -15.41 -2.22
N ALA A 45 -9.85 -16.44 -2.24
CA ALA A 45 -10.27 -17.84 -2.40
C ALA A 45 -10.63 -18.53 -1.08
N ASP A 46 -10.44 -17.88 0.05
CA ASP A 46 -10.67 -18.41 1.40
C ASP A 46 -12.05 -17.98 1.88
N ASP A 47 -12.99 -18.93 2.02
CA ASP A 47 -14.38 -18.65 2.44
C ASP A 47 -14.48 -18.16 3.90
N ASP A 48 -13.46 -18.42 4.73
CA ASP A 48 -13.41 -17.94 6.12
C ASP A 48 -12.90 -16.49 6.23
N VAL A 49 -12.48 -15.87 5.11
CA VAL A 49 -12.00 -14.49 5.05
C VAL A 49 -13.02 -13.61 4.36
N ASN A 50 -13.50 -12.57 5.02
CA ASN A 50 -14.50 -11.63 4.49
C ASN A 50 -13.86 -10.32 4.00
N ALA A 51 -12.74 -9.92 4.59
CA ALA A 51 -12.03 -8.69 4.24
C ALA A 51 -10.52 -8.81 4.49
N MET A 52 -9.77 -7.80 4.06
CA MET A 52 -8.31 -7.77 4.21
C MET A 52 -7.84 -6.43 4.79
N VAL A 53 -6.73 -6.49 5.51
CA VAL A 53 -5.97 -5.30 5.95
C VAL A 53 -4.52 -5.43 5.48
N LEU A 54 -3.97 -4.38 4.84
CA LEU A 54 -2.56 -4.29 4.50
C LEU A 54 -1.86 -3.27 5.41
N THR A 55 -0.75 -3.68 6.03
CA THR A 55 0.09 -2.81 6.88
C THR A 55 1.58 -3.10 6.68
N GLY A 56 2.44 -2.38 7.41
CA GLY A 56 3.89 -2.57 7.41
C GLY A 56 4.44 -2.95 8.79
N ALA A 57 5.38 -3.87 8.85
CA ALA A 57 6.09 -4.19 10.07
C ALA A 57 7.00 -3.03 10.53
N GLY A 58 7.11 -2.84 11.83
CA GLY A 58 7.98 -1.83 12.44
C GLY A 58 7.49 -0.40 12.22
N ARG A 59 8.43 0.54 12.06
CA ARG A 59 8.16 1.99 12.07
C ARG A 59 7.71 2.60 10.75
N GLY A 60 7.60 1.83 9.68
CA GLY A 60 7.27 2.34 8.35
C GLY A 60 6.23 1.49 7.65
N PHE A 61 5.38 2.13 6.85
CA PHE A 61 4.47 1.42 5.98
C PHE A 61 5.22 0.84 4.78
N CYS A 62 5.71 1.70 3.87
CA CYS A 62 6.53 1.33 2.72
C CYS A 62 7.28 2.56 2.20
N ALA A 63 8.60 2.53 2.20
CA ALA A 63 9.45 3.65 1.77
C ALA A 63 9.55 3.82 0.24
N GLY A 64 8.77 3.08 -0.54
CA GLY A 64 8.81 3.06 -2.00
C GLY A 64 9.54 1.86 -2.55
N ALA A 65 9.86 1.87 -3.85
CA ALA A 65 10.63 0.80 -4.48
C ALA A 65 12.06 0.76 -3.94
N ASP A 66 12.55 -0.46 -3.67
CA ASP A 66 13.94 -0.68 -3.29
C ASP A 66 14.86 -0.34 -4.48
N ILE A 67 15.68 0.71 -4.32
CA ILE A 67 16.49 1.27 -5.42
C ILE A 67 17.47 0.23 -5.96
N GLU A 68 18.09 -0.57 -5.09
CA GLU A 68 19.04 -1.59 -5.49
C GLU A 68 18.34 -2.77 -6.19
N ALA A 69 17.28 -3.28 -5.58
CA ALA A 69 16.58 -4.47 -6.08
C ALA A 69 15.72 -4.21 -7.32
N VAL A 70 15.28 -2.97 -7.56
CA VAL A 70 14.37 -2.64 -8.67
C VAL A 70 15.09 -1.88 -9.79
N PHE A 71 15.73 -0.76 -9.47
CA PHE A 71 16.29 0.12 -10.51
C PHE A 71 17.68 -0.31 -10.97
N LYS A 72 18.55 -0.76 -10.05
CA LYS A 72 19.90 -1.17 -10.40
C LYS A 72 19.89 -2.45 -11.22
N ALA A 73 19.11 -3.43 -10.80
CA ALA A 73 18.95 -4.69 -11.54
C ALA A 73 18.37 -4.44 -12.95
N GLN A 74 17.41 -3.51 -13.12
CA GLN A 74 16.91 -3.11 -14.44
C GLN A 74 17.98 -2.42 -15.29
N ALA A 75 18.82 -1.55 -14.69
CA ALA A 75 19.89 -0.87 -15.39
C ALA A 75 21.00 -1.83 -15.85
N ASP A 76 21.25 -2.88 -15.07
CA ASP A 76 22.22 -3.94 -15.38
C ASP A 76 21.67 -4.99 -16.37
N GLY A 77 20.42 -4.82 -16.83
CA GLY A 77 19.79 -5.68 -17.83
C GLY A 77 19.33 -7.04 -17.29
N GLU A 78 19.24 -7.20 -15.98
CA GLU A 78 18.72 -8.39 -15.36
C GLU A 78 17.20 -8.49 -15.55
N ASP A 79 16.68 -9.66 -15.86
CA ASP A 79 15.23 -9.88 -15.90
C ASP A 79 14.69 -10.01 -14.46
N VAL A 80 14.49 -8.87 -13.82
CA VAL A 80 13.98 -8.78 -12.44
C VAL A 80 12.55 -9.30 -12.27
N ARG A 81 11.89 -9.72 -13.35
CA ARG A 81 10.52 -10.27 -13.35
C ARG A 81 10.48 -11.77 -13.10
N GLU A 82 11.62 -12.47 -13.12
CA GLU A 82 11.69 -13.92 -12.87
C GLU A 82 11.22 -14.34 -11.46
N GLY A 83 11.01 -13.40 -10.53
CA GLY A 83 10.46 -13.64 -9.17
C GLY A 83 8.93 -13.58 -9.05
N GLY A 84 8.19 -13.54 -10.15
CA GLY A 84 6.74 -13.33 -10.13
C GLY A 84 6.41 -11.84 -10.15
N GLY A 85 6.07 -11.28 -11.31
CA GLY A 85 5.66 -9.89 -11.42
C GLY A 85 4.44 -9.60 -10.53
N ALA A 86 4.29 -8.34 -10.10
CA ALA A 86 3.12 -7.90 -9.31
C ALA A 86 1.76 -8.09 -10.02
N GLY A 87 1.75 -8.74 -11.20
CA GLY A 87 0.55 -8.95 -12.00
C GLY A 87 -0.14 -7.61 -12.35
N ASP A 88 -1.42 -7.68 -12.65
CA ASP A 88 -2.26 -6.48 -12.75
C ASP A 88 -2.81 -6.14 -11.35
N TRP A 89 -2.00 -5.47 -10.53
CA TRP A 89 -2.34 -5.08 -9.16
C TRP A 89 -3.63 -4.28 -9.07
N VAL A 90 -3.81 -3.32 -9.98
CA VAL A 90 -5.01 -2.46 -9.99
C VAL A 90 -6.28 -3.28 -10.23
N ASN A 91 -6.23 -4.19 -11.20
CA ASN A 91 -7.37 -5.06 -11.48
C ASN A 91 -7.61 -6.07 -10.36
N LEU A 92 -6.55 -6.59 -9.73
CA LEU A 92 -6.67 -7.47 -8.57
C LEU A 92 -7.39 -6.74 -7.42
N MET A 93 -6.98 -5.52 -7.06
CA MET A 93 -7.65 -4.75 -6.00
C MET A 93 -9.13 -4.50 -6.30
N ARG A 94 -9.47 -4.18 -7.54
CA ARG A 94 -10.86 -3.91 -7.95
C ARG A 94 -11.77 -5.13 -7.95
N GLN A 95 -11.21 -6.34 -7.98
CA GLN A 95 -11.95 -7.61 -7.99
C GLN A 95 -11.85 -8.36 -6.65
N SER A 96 -11.13 -7.80 -5.69
CA SER A 96 -10.91 -8.40 -4.39
C SER A 96 -12.10 -8.18 -3.44
N LYS A 97 -12.18 -9.02 -2.42
CA LYS A 97 -12.92 -8.72 -1.19
C LYS A 97 -12.45 -7.37 -0.63
N PRO A 98 -13.25 -6.68 0.19
CA PRO A 98 -12.86 -5.38 0.75
C PRO A 98 -11.46 -5.39 1.35
N ILE A 99 -10.67 -4.36 1.03
CA ILE A 99 -9.30 -4.22 1.51
C ILE A 99 -9.04 -2.82 2.06
N VAL A 100 -8.54 -2.75 3.29
CA VAL A 100 -8.20 -1.52 4.00
C VAL A 100 -6.69 -1.40 4.14
N ALA A 101 -6.12 -0.24 3.82
CA ALA A 101 -4.72 0.05 4.13
C ALA A 101 -4.60 0.69 5.51
N ALA A 102 -3.76 0.11 6.38
CA ALA A 102 -3.38 0.65 7.68
C ALA A 102 -1.96 1.24 7.60
N ILE A 103 -1.87 2.54 7.31
CA ILE A 103 -0.62 3.25 7.03
C ILE A 103 0.04 3.65 8.35
N ASN A 104 0.92 2.79 8.86
CA ASN A 104 1.55 2.89 10.18
C ASN A 104 2.80 3.77 10.25
N GLY A 105 3.16 4.50 9.18
CA GLY A 105 4.35 5.33 9.16
C GLY A 105 4.66 5.86 7.76
N PRO A 106 5.94 6.08 7.40
CA PRO A 106 6.32 6.54 6.08
C PRO A 106 5.76 5.67 4.95
N ALA A 107 4.98 6.29 4.05
CA ALA A 107 4.42 5.74 2.83
C ALA A 107 4.86 6.63 1.65
N ILE A 108 5.83 6.17 0.85
CA ILE A 108 6.51 7.02 -0.13
C ILE A 108 6.47 6.38 -1.52
N GLY A 109 6.17 7.17 -2.55
CA GLY A 109 6.14 6.70 -3.93
C GLY A 109 5.22 5.51 -4.10
N LEU A 110 5.76 4.34 -4.49
CA LEU A 110 5.01 3.09 -4.62
C LEU A 110 4.29 2.71 -3.32
N GLY A 111 4.83 3.06 -2.15
CA GLY A 111 4.16 2.85 -0.87
C GLY A 111 2.79 3.55 -0.76
N VAL A 112 2.60 4.65 -1.49
CA VAL A 112 1.29 5.32 -1.61
C VAL A 112 0.50 4.74 -2.77
N THR A 113 1.11 4.63 -3.96
CA THR A 113 0.38 4.29 -5.17
C THR A 113 -0.20 2.88 -5.16
N GLN A 114 0.43 1.93 -4.45
CA GLN A 114 -0.10 0.57 -4.30
C GLN A 114 -1.41 0.50 -3.51
N VAL A 115 -1.68 1.46 -2.61
CA VAL A 115 -2.90 1.45 -1.79
C VAL A 115 -4.03 2.33 -2.34
N LEU A 116 -3.75 3.18 -3.32
CA LEU A 116 -4.79 4.03 -3.93
C LEU A 116 -5.98 3.28 -4.53
N PRO A 117 -5.82 2.08 -5.12
CA PRO A 117 -6.96 1.29 -5.62
C PRO A 117 -7.71 0.51 -4.53
N MET A 118 -7.29 0.55 -3.27
CA MET A 118 -7.97 -0.09 -2.14
C MET A 118 -9.20 0.71 -1.69
N ASP A 119 -10.08 0.07 -0.93
CA ASP A 119 -11.40 0.60 -0.58
C ASP A 119 -11.33 1.72 0.47
N TYR A 120 -10.41 1.60 1.45
CA TYR A 120 -10.29 2.55 2.54
C TYR A 120 -8.86 2.70 3.03
N LEU A 121 -8.44 3.93 3.33
CA LEU A 121 -7.09 4.24 3.78
C LEU A 121 -7.14 4.87 5.18
N VAL A 122 -6.62 4.16 6.18
CA VAL A 122 -6.42 4.67 7.54
C VAL A 122 -4.95 5.00 7.72
N ALA A 123 -4.63 6.19 8.20
CA ALA A 123 -3.26 6.56 8.52
C ALA A 123 -3.06 6.77 10.02
N SER A 124 -1.87 6.48 10.51
CA SER A 124 -1.49 6.90 11.86
C SER A 124 -1.15 8.39 11.89
N GLU A 125 -1.23 9.00 13.08
CA GLU A 125 -0.81 10.40 13.30
C GLU A 125 0.67 10.61 12.93
N SER A 126 1.51 9.60 13.11
CA SER A 126 2.94 9.64 12.79
C SER A 126 3.23 9.43 11.30
N ALA A 127 2.23 9.09 10.46
CA ALA A 127 2.41 8.82 9.05
C ALA A 127 3.02 10.01 8.29
N LYS A 128 3.87 9.69 7.31
CA LYS A 128 4.45 10.64 6.35
C LYS A 128 4.19 10.11 4.95
N ILE A 129 3.43 10.87 4.17
CA ILE A 129 2.88 10.40 2.90
C ILE A 129 3.36 11.29 1.75
N SER A 130 3.90 10.71 0.67
CA SER A 130 4.34 11.49 -0.49
C SER A 130 4.43 10.68 -1.77
N VAL A 131 3.90 11.23 -2.86
CA VAL A 131 4.03 10.69 -4.24
C VAL A 131 5.28 11.28 -4.92
N ARG A 132 6.47 11.03 -4.39
CA ARG A 132 7.73 11.72 -4.72
C ARG A 132 8.39 11.31 -6.05
N PHE A 133 7.68 10.71 -6.99
CA PHE A 133 8.26 10.22 -8.25
C PHE A 133 9.02 11.30 -9.03
N VAL A 134 8.47 12.52 -9.08
CA VAL A 134 9.12 13.66 -9.77
C VAL A 134 10.51 13.97 -9.23
N LYS A 135 10.77 13.75 -7.93
CA LYS A 135 12.09 13.96 -7.31
C LYS A 135 13.13 12.94 -7.77
N MET A 136 12.68 11.83 -8.35
CA MET A 136 13.49 10.75 -8.92
C MET A 136 13.51 10.78 -10.45
N GLY A 137 12.87 11.78 -11.09
CA GLY A 137 12.71 11.82 -12.54
C GLY A 137 11.79 10.74 -13.09
N LEU A 138 10.87 10.22 -12.26
CA LEU A 138 9.95 9.13 -12.61
C LEU A 138 8.52 9.65 -12.74
N VAL A 139 7.70 8.89 -13.46
CA VAL A 139 6.25 9.06 -13.56
C VAL A 139 5.57 8.11 -12.57
N PRO A 140 4.53 8.55 -11.84
CA PRO A 140 3.75 7.67 -10.96
C PRO A 140 3.11 6.51 -11.72
N GLU A 141 3.22 5.29 -11.16
CA GLU A 141 2.66 4.04 -11.71
C GLU A 141 1.30 3.67 -11.10
N LEU A 142 0.81 2.45 -11.37
CA LEU A 142 -0.42 1.84 -10.81
C LEU A 142 -1.67 2.70 -11.00
N ALA A 143 -1.80 3.35 -12.17
CA ALA A 143 -2.91 4.26 -12.48
C ALA A 143 -3.10 5.39 -11.44
N SER A 144 -2.04 5.75 -10.71
CA SER A 144 -2.10 6.71 -9.61
C SER A 144 -2.59 8.09 -10.02
N SER A 145 -2.30 8.55 -11.24
CA SER A 145 -2.85 9.80 -11.76
C SER A 145 -4.38 9.79 -11.83
N TYR A 146 -4.99 8.65 -12.17
CA TYR A 146 -6.44 8.47 -12.15
C TYR A 146 -6.97 8.50 -10.70
N PHE A 147 -6.43 7.66 -9.82
CA PHE A 147 -6.92 7.54 -8.44
C PHE A 147 -6.71 8.83 -7.63
N LEU A 148 -5.55 9.48 -7.76
CA LEU A 148 -5.31 10.76 -7.09
C LEU A 148 -6.29 11.84 -7.59
N THR A 149 -6.53 11.91 -8.89
CA THR A 149 -7.49 12.88 -9.44
C THR A 149 -8.92 12.58 -9.00
N ALA A 150 -9.30 11.30 -8.94
CA ALA A 150 -10.62 10.88 -8.47
C ALA A 150 -10.85 11.20 -6.98
N ARG A 151 -9.82 11.02 -6.12
CA ARG A 151 -9.91 11.33 -4.68
C ARG A 151 -9.82 12.82 -4.37
N LEU A 152 -8.93 13.55 -5.04
CA LEU A 152 -8.49 14.88 -4.62
C LEU A 152 -8.95 16.00 -5.56
N GLY A 153 -9.44 15.66 -6.74
CA GLY A 153 -9.62 16.60 -7.85
C GLY A 153 -8.29 16.97 -8.51
N PHE A 154 -8.37 17.54 -9.72
CA PHE A 154 -7.22 17.75 -10.60
C PHE A 154 -6.13 18.65 -9.99
N GLY A 155 -6.52 19.77 -9.32
CA GLY A 155 -5.56 20.73 -8.79
C GLY A 155 -4.66 20.16 -7.70
N VAL A 156 -5.26 19.54 -6.67
CA VAL A 156 -4.52 18.96 -5.55
C VAL A 156 -3.69 17.75 -6.00
N ALA A 157 -4.24 16.90 -6.86
CA ALA A 157 -3.51 15.77 -7.42
C ALA A 157 -2.29 16.24 -8.21
N SER A 158 -2.43 17.30 -9.02
CA SER A 158 -1.31 17.90 -9.78
C SER A 158 -0.24 18.47 -8.85
N GLU A 159 -0.63 19.20 -7.80
CA GLU A 159 0.31 19.72 -6.81
C GLU A 159 1.16 18.59 -6.21
N LEU A 160 0.51 17.53 -5.72
CA LEU A 160 1.23 16.41 -5.10
C LEU A 160 2.17 15.71 -6.07
N MET A 161 1.71 15.41 -7.29
CA MET A 161 2.51 14.69 -8.28
C MET A 161 3.67 15.52 -8.83
N LEU A 162 3.48 16.84 -9.02
CA LEU A 162 4.48 17.71 -9.63
C LEU A 162 5.46 18.30 -8.62
N THR A 163 5.09 18.40 -7.35
CA THR A 163 5.99 18.93 -6.30
C THR A 163 6.67 17.82 -5.49
N GLY A 164 6.06 16.64 -5.38
CA GLY A 164 6.49 15.58 -4.47
C GLY A 164 6.46 16.04 -3.01
N LYS A 165 5.48 16.89 -2.64
CA LYS A 165 5.27 17.39 -1.28
C LYS A 165 5.10 16.23 -0.29
N MET A 166 5.66 16.39 0.90
CA MET A 166 5.43 15.47 2.03
C MET A 166 4.23 15.97 2.82
N LEU A 167 3.32 15.06 3.15
CA LEU A 167 2.16 15.29 3.99
C LEU A 167 2.31 14.53 5.32
N SER A 168 1.82 15.10 6.40
CA SER A 168 1.47 14.37 7.62
C SER A 168 0.18 13.57 7.40
N GLY A 169 -0.13 12.63 8.32
CA GLY A 169 -1.41 11.91 8.30
C GLY A 169 -2.60 12.88 8.30
N GLN A 170 -2.55 13.92 9.15
CA GLN A 170 -3.62 14.93 9.24
C GLN A 170 -3.77 15.75 7.94
N GLU A 171 -2.66 16.23 7.36
CA GLU A 171 -2.72 16.96 6.08
C GLU A 171 -3.29 16.06 4.96
N ALA A 172 -2.99 14.76 4.99
CA ALA A 172 -3.53 13.80 4.03
C ALA A 172 -5.04 13.58 4.22
N LEU A 173 -5.54 13.59 5.46
CA LEU A 173 -6.97 13.54 5.77
C LEU A 173 -7.67 14.82 5.32
N ASP A 174 -7.11 15.99 5.63
CA ASP A 174 -7.71 17.29 5.33
C ASP A 174 -7.95 17.49 3.83
N ILE A 175 -7.11 16.90 2.97
CA ILE A 175 -7.27 16.95 1.51
C ILE A 175 -8.03 15.75 0.93
N GLY A 176 -8.40 14.74 1.74
CA GLY A 176 -9.11 13.54 1.31
C GLY A 176 -8.22 12.46 0.67
N LEU A 177 -6.89 12.50 0.88
CA LEU A 177 -5.99 11.43 0.40
C LEU A 177 -6.14 10.16 1.22
N VAL A 178 -6.32 10.28 2.54
CA VAL A 178 -6.71 9.19 3.42
C VAL A 178 -8.10 9.46 3.99
N ASP A 179 -8.79 8.40 4.40
CA ASP A 179 -10.18 8.46 4.80
C ASP A 179 -10.33 8.63 6.32
N LYS A 180 -9.28 8.27 7.09
CA LYS A 180 -9.25 8.38 8.54
C LYS A 180 -7.82 8.54 9.06
N VAL A 181 -7.68 9.26 10.18
CA VAL A 181 -6.44 9.30 10.99
C VAL A 181 -6.76 8.85 12.39
N THR A 182 -5.84 8.09 13.00
CA THR A 182 -5.94 7.64 14.39
C THR A 182 -4.55 7.57 15.03
N THR A 183 -4.48 7.32 16.33
CA THR A 183 -3.21 7.13 17.03
C THR A 183 -2.48 5.87 16.53
N ASP A 184 -1.16 5.83 16.67
CA ASP A 184 -0.35 4.71 16.21
C ASP A 184 -0.81 3.39 16.85
N ASP A 185 -1.14 3.39 18.14
CA ASP A 185 -1.56 2.20 18.88
C ASP A 185 -2.95 1.69 18.49
N ALA A 186 -3.85 2.57 18.03
CA ALA A 186 -5.22 2.20 17.65
C ALA A 186 -5.34 1.84 16.15
N LEU A 187 -4.31 2.06 15.35
CA LEU A 187 -4.38 1.98 13.89
C LEU A 187 -4.86 0.61 13.40
N LEU A 188 -4.27 -0.46 13.89
CA LEU A 188 -4.59 -1.80 13.41
C LEU A 188 -6.00 -2.22 13.80
N ASP A 189 -6.40 -1.99 15.05
CA ASP A 189 -7.73 -2.31 15.56
C ASP A 189 -8.82 -1.55 14.78
N GLU A 190 -8.57 -0.28 14.50
CA GLU A 190 -9.47 0.57 13.72
C GLU A 190 -9.60 0.07 12.27
N ALA A 191 -8.48 -0.25 11.63
CA ALA A 191 -8.47 -0.77 10.26
C ALA A 191 -9.20 -2.13 10.18
N CYS A 192 -8.99 -3.04 11.14
CA CYS A 192 -9.70 -4.32 11.21
C CYS A 192 -11.19 -4.13 11.44
N THR A 193 -11.59 -3.18 12.29
CA THR A 193 -13.00 -2.86 12.54
C THR A 193 -13.69 -2.37 11.26
N ILE A 194 -13.05 -1.47 10.51
CA ILE A 194 -13.57 -0.97 9.23
C ILE A 194 -13.64 -2.10 8.18
N ALA A 195 -12.57 -2.90 8.07
CA ALA A 195 -12.51 -4.02 7.14
C ALA A 195 -13.63 -5.03 7.39
N ARG A 196 -13.86 -5.40 8.66
CA ARG A 196 -14.95 -6.30 9.06
C ARG A 196 -16.32 -5.74 8.68
N ALA A 197 -16.58 -4.47 9.00
CA ALA A 197 -17.85 -3.83 8.65
C ALA A 197 -18.11 -3.78 7.13
N MET A 198 -17.06 -3.72 6.31
CA MET A 198 -17.17 -3.79 4.85
C MET A 198 -17.39 -5.21 4.34
N GLY A 199 -16.85 -6.22 5.05
CA GLY A 199 -16.96 -7.63 4.68
C GLY A 199 -18.27 -8.31 5.09
N GLU A 200 -19.09 -7.68 5.93
CA GLU A 200 -20.39 -8.21 6.41
C GLU A 200 -21.51 -8.20 5.35
N ASN A 201 -21.27 -7.65 4.14
CA ASN A 201 -22.32 -7.46 3.12
C ASN A 201 -22.16 -8.37 1.91
#